data_9d67a77583da1b48bbda81efa4ad9a43
#
_entry.id   9d67a77583da1b48bbda81efa4ad9a43
#
_cell.length_a   1.000
_cell.length_b   1.000
_cell.length_c   1.000
_cell.angle_alpha   90.00
_cell.angle_beta   90.00
_cell.angle_gamma   90.00
#
_symmetry.space_group_name_H-M   'P 1'
#
loop_
_entity.id
_entity.type
_entity.pdbx_description
1 polymer ?
#
loop_
_entity_poly.entity_id
_entity_poly.type
_entity_poly.pdbx_seq_one_letter_code
_entity_poly.pdbx_strand_id
1 'polypeptide(L)'
;MTFRRRPARAARLLPALLGTLLVSCASLDDAPINTVTDGVGTPAIESALFPDDGDGETLIGLTFSGGGTRAAAFAHGVLTAFAETEMPVAGGHSARMIDRVDFVSGVSGGSVTAAYFGLKGREALTDFREKFLLRNAEEDLHADPLRPSTLMRVYAGGANDRSNLPRWLDRNLFGGATFARLLEKKRPTVWINASDIANHSAFVFEPSTFRAFCSDLAALPISEAVAASAAVPVIFAPISLETYAERCAWETPRWARYAGEHASAPALLKAYARALAAYRDPQRMKYIRLLDGGLTDNFGLAGLTVARAAAETPHAPLTPRQAARLKRAMFLVVNAGRASETEWARTREGPTVAPLLMAVIDTGIDSSVRQGFDAFQLTIARWQQDLIEWRCRLTPAEVTRYVGTTKGWNCRDVKMLSGEVAFDQLPDRREKLQKIATRFVLPQEEVDLLIAAGHDATLANPVFNGFRRTTAPTSVVARRVLGPDRGGTVTLTPSH
;
A
#
# COMPACT_ATOMS: atom_id res chain seq x y z
N MET A 1 -58.61 -53.69 30.79
CA MET A 1 -58.60 -52.54 29.87
C MET A 1 -57.36 -51.70 30.17
N THR A 2 -56.27 -51.85 29.39
CA THR A 2 -55.00 -51.18 29.61
C THR A 2 -54.81 -50.16 28.51
N PHE A 3 -54.87 -48.84 28.84
CA PHE A 3 -54.63 -47.75 27.96
C PHE A 3 -53.11 -47.57 27.76
N ARG A 4 -52.58 -47.91 26.57
CA ARG A 4 -51.23 -47.55 26.15
C ARG A 4 -51.23 -46.10 25.64
N ARG A 5 -50.60 -45.19 26.38
CA ARG A 5 -50.24 -43.82 25.84
C ARG A 5 -49.09 -43.91 24.86
N ARG A 6 -49.29 -43.42 23.63
CA ARG A 6 -48.22 -43.21 22.63
C ARG A 6 -47.49 -41.91 22.97
N PRO A 7 -46.15 -41.84 23.01
CA PRO A 7 -45.44 -40.59 23.20
C PRO A 7 -45.45 -39.74 21.91
N ALA A 8 -45.64 -38.45 22.08
CA ALA A 8 -45.78 -37.45 21.03
C ALA A 8 -44.50 -37.30 20.22
N ARG A 9 -44.61 -37.48 18.90
CA ARG A 9 -43.54 -37.21 17.87
C ARG A 9 -43.28 -35.70 17.69
N ALA A 10 -44.00 -34.81 18.35
CA ALA A 10 -43.86 -33.35 18.19
C ALA A 10 -42.62 -32.74 18.84
N ALA A 11 -42.01 -33.40 19.85
CA ALA A 11 -40.86 -32.80 20.57
C ALA A 11 -39.52 -32.90 19.86
N ARG A 12 -39.42 -33.64 18.73
CA ARG A 12 -38.16 -33.77 17.98
C ARG A 12 -38.00 -32.81 16.79
N LEU A 13 -39.06 -32.11 16.39
CA LEU A 13 -39.03 -31.15 15.27
C LEU A 13 -38.63 -29.74 15.70
N LEU A 14 -38.84 -29.36 16.95
CA LEU A 14 -38.52 -28.02 17.45
C LEU A 14 -37.01 -27.69 17.44
N PRO A 15 -36.09 -28.58 17.88
CA PRO A 15 -34.68 -28.28 17.82
C PRO A 15 -34.10 -28.27 16.36
N ALA A 16 -34.72 -29.03 15.45
CA ALA A 16 -34.31 -29.03 14.04
C ALA A 16 -34.73 -27.71 13.32
N LEU A 17 -35.92 -27.18 13.65
CA LEU A 17 -36.36 -25.88 13.11
C LEU A 17 -35.57 -24.70 13.69
N LEU A 18 -35.20 -24.75 14.99
CA LEU A 18 -34.34 -23.73 15.60
C LEU A 18 -32.93 -23.77 15.01
N GLY A 19 -32.40 -24.96 14.72
CA GLY A 19 -31.11 -25.12 14.05
C GLY A 19 -31.08 -24.52 12.65
N THR A 20 -32.14 -24.70 11.86
CA THR A 20 -32.22 -24.14 10.48
C THR A 20 -32.42 -22.62 10.48
N LEU A 21 -33.09 -22.04 11.46
CA LEU A 21 -33.23 -20.58 11.60
C LEU A 21 -31.90 -19.93 12.00
N LEU A 22 -31.08 -20.59 12.83
CA LEU A 22 -29.76 -20.08 13.23
C LEU A 22 -28.74 -20.16 12.09
N VAL A 23 -28.82 -21.16 11.22
CA VAL A 23 -27.93 -21.29 10.04
C VAL A 23 -28.22 -20.21 9.00
N SER A 24 -29.46 -19.79 8.82
CA SER A 24 -29.83 -18.71 7.89
C SER A 24 -29.27 -17.34 8.31
N CYS A 25 -29.07 -17.10 9.62
CA CYS A 25 -28.49 -15.85 10.14
C CYS A 25 -26.96 -15.83 10.17
N ALA A 26 -26.30 -16.92 9.83
CA ALA A 26 -24.84 -17.06 9.87
C ALA A 26 -24.20 -17.14 8.48
N SER A 27 -24.98 -17.01 7.40
CA SER A 27 -24.42 -17.01 6.04
C SER A 27 -23.56 -15.75 5.82
N LEU A 28 -22.38 -15.96 5.24
CA LEU A 28 -21.48 -14.89 4.82
C LEU A 28 -21.76 -14.54 3.35
N ASP A 29 -21.70 -13.25 3.02
CA ASP A 29 -21.65 -12.80 1.62
C ASP A 29 -20.21 -12.95 1.13
N ASP A 30 -19.91 -14.07 0.51
CA ASP A 30 -18.60 -14.43 -0.05
C ASP A 30 -18.57 -14.42 -1.60
N ALA A 31 -19.60 -13.84 -2.22
CA ALA A 31 -19.68 -13.71 -3.67
C ALA A 31 -18.46 -12.95 -4.22
N PRO A 32 -17.92 -13.33 -5.39
CA PRO A 32 -16.82 -12.61 -6.01
C PRO A 32 -17.15 -11.14 -6.28
N ILE A 33 -16.17 -10.26 -6.03
CA ILE A 33 -16.33 -8.81 -6.19
C ILE A 33 -16.00 -8.32 -7.59
N ASN A 34 -15.39 -9.14 -8.42
CA ASN A 34 -14.90 -8.79 -9.74
C ASN A 34 -15.80 -9.32 -10.87
N THR A 35 -15.62 -8.76 -12.04
CA THR A 35 -16.30 -9.17 -13.27
C THR A 35 -15.30 -9.61 -14.33
N VAL A 36 -15.75 -10.45 -15.26
CA VAL A 36 -14.94 -10.87 -16.42
C VAL A 36 -14.67 -9.67 -17.32
N THR A 37 -13.48 -9.62 -17.92
CA THR A 37 -13.22 -8.67 -19.01
C THR A 37 -13.88 -9.15 -20.30
N ASP A 38 -14.48 -8.24 -21.08
CA ASP A 38 -15.18 -8.57 -22.36
C ASP A 38 -14.22 -9.01 -23.50
N GLY A 39 -12.95 -9.26 -23.19
CA GLY A 39 -11.97 -9.79 -24.15
C GLY A 39 -11.50 -8.80 -25.24
N VAL A 40 -12.17 -7.68 -25.40
CA VAL A 40 -11.69 -6.55 -26.20
C VAL A 40 -10.67 -5.83 -25.35
N GLY A 41 -9.40 -6.25 -25.51
CA GLY A 41 -8.32 -5.78 -24.69
C GLY A 41 -8.41 -4.30 -24.43
N THR A 42 -8.50 -3.94 -23.15
CA THR A 42 -7.81 -2.72 -22.75
C THR A 42 -6.42 -2.89 -23.36
N PRO A 43 -6.00 -2.04 -24.31
CA PRO A 43 -4.69 -2.18 -24.90
C PRO A 43 -3.74 -2.45 -23.75
N ALA A 44 -2.74 -3.32 -23.94
CA ALA A 44 -1.64 -3.37 -23.00
C ALA A 44 -1.16 -1.92 -22.91
N ILE A 45 -1.80 -1.16 -22.03
CA ILE A 45 -1.16 -0.01 -21.47
C ILE A 45 -0.05 -0.68 -20.67
N GLU A 46 1.08 -0.92 -21.34
CA GLU A 46 2.37 -0.72 -20.72
C GLU A 46 2.36 0.73 -20.26
N SER A 47 1.39 1.05 -19.39
CA SER A 47 1.35 2.31 -18.70
C SER A 47 2.60 2.25 -17.87
N ALA A 48 3.55 3.08 -18.26
CA ALA A 48 4.71 3.32 -17.42
C ALA A 48 4.16 3.43 -16.01
N LEU A 49 4.68 2.65 -15.05
CA LEU A 49 4.24 2.66 -13.66
C LEU A 49 4.20 4.10 -13.11
N PHE A 50 4.98 4.97 -13.71
CA PHE A 50 5.06 6.38 -13.34
C PHE A 50 4.60 7.26 -14.51
N PRO A 51 3.82 8.32 -14.25
CA PRO A 51 3.35 9.24 -15.27
C PRO A 51 4.50 9.89 -16.06
N ASP A 52 4.39 9.99 -17.38
CA ASP A 52 5.38 10.69 -18.24
C ASP A 52 4.88 12.10 -18.59
N ASP A 53 4.48 12.85 -17.56
CA ASP A 53 4.06 14.24 -17.66
C ASP A 53 5.02 15.15 -16.84
N GLY A 54 5.09 16.41 -17.21
CA GLY A 54 5.99 17.39 -16.57
C GLY A 54 7.42 17.36 -17.07
N ASP A 55 8.36 17.80 -16.22
CA ASP A 55 9.79 17.92 -16.56
C ASP A 55 10.52 16.57 -16.65
N GLY A 56 9.96 15.53 -16.05
CA GLY A 56 10.56 14.19 -15.97
C GLY A 56 11.86 14.14 -15.15
N GLU A 57 12.21 15.22 -14.45
CA GLU A 57 13.46 15.29 -13.67
C GLU A 57 13.31 14.75 -12.25
N THR A 58 12.07 14.68 -11.77
CA THR A 58 11.76 14.23 -10.40
C THR A 58 10.73 13.11 -10.39
N LEU A 59 10.87 12.21 -9.41
CA LEU A 59 9.92 11.12 -9.13
C LEU A 59 9.70 11.01 -7.63
N ILE A 60 8.44 11.01 -7.21
CA ILE A 60 8.05 10.93 -5.81
C ILE A 60 7.07 9.78 -5.62
N GLY A 61 7.48 8.79 -4.84
CA GLY A 61 6.65 7.65 -4.44
C GLY A 61 6.41 7.65 -2.93
N LEU A 62 5.17 7.40 -2.53
CA LEU A 62 4.77 7.24 -1.13
C LEU A 62 4.15 5.86 -0.92
N THR A 63 4.47 5.23 0.19
CA THR A 63 3.77 4.02 0.61
C THR A 63 3.24 4.19 2.03
N PHE A 64 2.00 3.76 2.26
CA PHE A 64 1.30 3.92 3.54
C PHE A 64 1.05 2.56 4.17
N SER A 65 1.62 2.36 5.36
CA SER A 65 1.50 1.10 6.09
C SER A 65 0.09 0.80 6.58
N GLY A 66 -0.18 -0.46 6.88
CA GLY A 66 -1.35 -0.86 7.63
C GLY A 66 -1.39 -0.30 9.06
N GLY A 67 -2.56 -0.39 9.70
CA GLY A 67 -2.76 0.06 11.08
C GLY A 67 -4.08 0.80 11.35
N GLY A 68 -5.13 0.54 10.57
CA GLY A 68 -6.46 1.13 10.77
C GLY A 68 -6.46 2.66 10.67
N THR A 69 -7.35 3.31 11.42
CA THR A 69 -7.45 4.79 11.48
C THR A 69 -6.16 5.44 11.95
N ARG A 70 -5.35 4.76 12.80
CA ARG A 70 -4.04 5.26 13.22
C ARG A 70 -3.12 5.51 12.02
N ALA A 71 -2.99 4.54 11.13
CA ALA A 71 -2.16 4.66 9.95
C ALA A 71 -2.74 5.67 8.95
N ALA A 72 -4.05 5.70 8.77
CA ALA A 72 -4.72 6.65 7.91
C ALA A 72 -4.54 8.10 8.37
N ALA A 73 -4.65 8.37 9.68
CA ALA A 73 -4.47 9.70 10.25
C ALA A 73 -3.01 10.17 10.16
N PHE A 74 -2.06 9.28 10.45
CA PHE A 74 -0.63 9.59 10.32
C PHE A 74 -0.26 9.90 8.85
N ALA A 75 -0.73 9.08 7.90
CA ALA A 75 -0.53 9.30 6.47
C ALA A 75 -1.18 10.61 5.99
N HIS A 76 -2.36 10.98 6.51
CA HIS A 76 -2.97 12.27 6.23
C HIS A 76 -2.09 13.44 6.68
N GLY A 77 -1.46 13.36 7.86
CA GLY A 77 -0.48 14.33 8.31
C GLY A 77 0.74 14.46 7.41
N VAL A 78 1.25 13.33 6.89
CA VAL A 78 2.34 13.33 5.90
C VAL A 78 1.91 14.07 4.62
N LEU A 79 0.73 13.75 4.08
CA LEU A 79 0.20 14.46 2.91
C LEU A 79 0.00 15.96 3.16
N THR A 80 -0.36 16.36 4.38
CA THR A 80 -0.46 17.78 4.77
C THR A 80 0.91 18.48 4.69
N ALA A 81 1.98 17.85 5.20
CA ALA A 81 3.33 18.39 5.07
C ALA A 81 3.76 18.54 3.60
N PHE A 82 3.38 17.56 2.73
CA PHE A 82 3.62 17.66 1.29
C PHE A 82 2.83 18.79 0.62
N ALA A 83 1.61 19.05 1.07
CA ALA A 83 0.77 20.15 0.57
C ALA A 83 1.30 21.54 0.97
N GLU A 84 1.95 21.66 2.11
CA GLU A 84 2.56 22.89 2.59
C GLU A 84 3.95 23.14 2.01
N THR A 85 4.61 22.08 1.50
CA THR A 85 5.97 22.18 0.95
C THR A 85 5.93 22.53 -0.52
N GLU A 86 6.65 23.60 -0.90
CA GLU A 86 6.90 23.96 -2.29
C GLU A 86 8.20 23.35 -2.81
N MET A 87 8.22 23.02 -4.09
CA MET A 87 9.41 22.58 -4.82
C MET A 87 9.51 23.28 -6.16
N PRO A 88 10.73 23.62 -6.63
CA PRO A 88 10.92 24.17 -7.96
C PRO A 88 10.59 23.12 -9.02
N VAL A 89 9.96 23.59 -10.10
CA VAL A 89 9.67 22.83 -11.31
C VAL A 89 10.27 23.50 -12.52
N ALA A 90 10.33 22.78 -13.64
CA ALA A 90 10.86 23.35 -14.90
C ALA A 90 10.13 24.65 -15.27
N GLY A 91 10.87 25.59 -15.86
CA GLY A 91 10.33 26.90 -16.25
C GLY A 91 10.42 27.99 -15.15
N GLY A 92 11.06 27.68 -13.99
CA GLY A 92 11.30 28.67 -12.93
C GLY A 92 10.08 28.94 -12.01
N HIS A 93 9.05 28.12 -12.13
CA HIS A 93 7.88 28.14 -11.24
C HIS A 93 8.08 27.22 -10.03
N SER A 94 7.28 27.40 -8.99
CA SER A 94 7.15 26.42 -7.90
C SER A 94 5.81 25.69 -7.98
N ALA A 95 5.78 24.46 -7.48
CA ALA A 95 4.57 23.67 -7.32
C ALA A 95 4.53 23.09 -5.91
N ARG A 96 3.34 22.82 -5.40
CA ARG A 96 3.19 22.08 -4.15
C ARG A 96 3.70 20.66 -4.35
N MET A 97 4.46 20.15 -3.39
CA MET A 97 5.07 18.81 -3.49
C MET A 97 4.00 17.70 -3.59
N ILE A 98 2.85 17.88 -2.96
CA ILE A 98 1.72 16.95 -3.04
C ILE A 98 1.21 16.76 -4.48
N ASP A 99 1.21 17.81 -5.30
CA ASP A 99 0.77 17.77 -6.69
C ASP A 99 1.81 17.08 -7.61
N ARG A 100 2.98 16.76 -7.07
CA ARG A 100 4.10 16.09 -7.75
C ARG A 100 4.32 14.65 -7.30
N VAL A 101 3.43 14.12 -6.46
CA VAL A 101 3.45 12.70 -6.09
C VAL A 101 3.06 11.87 -7.31
N ASP A 102 3.96 11.00 -7.77
CA ASP A 102 3.81 10.17 -8.97
C ASP A 102 3.13 8.84 -8.66
N PHE A 103 3.36 8.33 -7.46
CA PHE A 103 2.96 6.99 -7.07
C PHE A 103 2.57 6.93 -5.60
N VAL A 104 1.47 6.25 -5.31
CA VAL A 104 1.08 5.90 -3.96
C VAL A 104 0.70 4.42 -3.87
N SER A 105 1.15 3.78 -2.80
CA SER A 105 0.79 2.40 -2.47
C SER A 105 0.25 2.37 -1.05
N GLY A 106 -0.79 1.58 -0.79
CA GLY A 106 -1.39 1.53 0.55
C GLY A 106 -1.79 0.13 0.97
N VAL A 107 -1.77 -0.09 2.28
CA VAL A 107 -2.13 -1.34 2.94
C VAL A 107 -3.12 -1.05 4.06
N SER A 108 -4.22 -1.81 4.16
CA SER A 108 -5.18 -1.70 5.26
C SER A 108 -5.65 -0.24 5.47
N GLY A 109 -5.52 0.33 6.67
CA GLY A 109 -5.83 1.74 6.91
C GLY A 109 -5.08 2.72 5.99
N GLY A 110 -3.83 2.42 5.62
CA GLY A 110 -3.06 3.20 4.64
C GLY A 110 -3.64 3.14 3.24
N SER A 111 -4.32 2.05 2.86
CA SER A 111 -4.99 1.92 1.56
C SER A 111 -6.18 2.87 1.43
N VAL A 112 -6.88 3.17 2.54
CA VAL A 112 -7.95 4.16 2.56
C VAL A 112 -7.42 5.53 2.18
N THR A 113 -6.30 5.96 2.80
CA THR A 113 -5.65 7.24 2.49
C THR A 113 -5.10 7.27 1.07
N ALA A 114 -4.42 6.21 0.62
CA ALA A 114 -3.87 6.11 -0.73
C ALA A 114 -4.95 6.20 -1.80
N ALA A 115 -6.05 5.45 -1.65
CA ALA A 115 -7.16 5.45 -2.59
C ALA A 115 -7.90 6.79 -2.63
N TYR A 116 -8.17 7.38 -1.45
CA TYR A 116 -8.87 8.65 -1.37
C TYR A 116 -8.03 9.80 -1.92
N PHE A 117 -6.73 9.84 -1.60
CA PHE A 117 -5.80 10.80 -2.20
C PHE A 117 -5.69 10.59 -3.72
N GLY A 118 -5.58 9.36 -4.19
CA GLY A 118 -5.62 9.06 -5.62
C GLY A 118 -6.87 9.57 -6.32
N LEU A 119 -8.04 9.42 -5.68
CA LEU A 119 -9.33 9.84 -6.23
C LEU A 119 -9.50 11.36 -6.22
N LYS A 120 -9.05 12.06 -5.17
CA LYS A 120 -9.30 13.49 -4.93
C LYS A 120 -8.08 14.38 -5.17
N GLY A 121 -6.87 13.83 -5.19
CA GLY A 121 -5.65 14.65 -5.15
C GLY A 121 -5.56 15.47 -3.88
N ARG A 122 -5.07 16.70 -3.98
CA ARG A 122 -4.94 17.63 -2.84
C ARG A 122 -6.28 17.93 -2.14
N GLU A 123 -7.40 17.84 -2.85
CA GLU A 123 -8.73 18.06 -2.27
C GLU A 123 -9.09 17.01 -1.21
N ALA A 124 -8.42 15.84 -1.19
CA ALA A 124 -8.58 14.85 -0.14
C ALA A 124 -8.30 15.43 1.26
N LEU A 125 -7.41 16.42 1.37
CA LEU A 125 -7.06 17.02 2.66
C LEU A 125 -8.19 17.85 3.27
N THR A 126 -9.19 18.26 2.48
CA THR A 126 -10.25 19.16 2.95
C THR A 126 -11.36 18.45 3.71
N ASP A 127 -11.62 17.16 3.42
CA ASP A 127 -12.80 16.48 3.96
C ASP A 127 -12.53 15.04 4.50
N PHE A 128 -11.33 14.50 4.28
CA PHE A 128 -11.01 13.12 4.72
C PHE A 128 -11.07 12.95 6.24
N ARG A 129 -10.67 13.97 7.00
CA ARG A 129 -10.72 13.96 8.47
C ARG A 129 -12.15 13.75 8.95
N GLU A 130 -13.09 14.55 8.45
CA GLU A 130 -14.51 14.53 8.85
C GLU A 130 -15.27 13.33 8.27
N LYS A 131 -14.91 12.89 7.06
CA LYS A 131 -15.60 11.79 6.38
C LYS A 131 -15.13 10.40 6.80
N PHE A 132 -13.89 10.28 7.27
CA PHE A 132 -13.33 8.98 7.67
C PHE A 132 -12.70 9.00 9.05
N LEU A 133 -11.72 9.87 9.32
CA LEU A 133 -10.87 9.75 10.49
C LEU A 133 -11.65 9.94 11.81
N LEU A 134 -12.68 10.78 11.81
CA LEU A 134 -13.56 11.04 12.96
C LEU A 134 -14.84 10.19 12.94
N ARG A 135 -15.04 9.37 11.91
CA ARG A 135 -16.23 8.51 11.81
C ARG A 135 -15.99 7.15 12.46
N ASN A 136 -17.05 6.54 12.89
CA ASN A 136 -17.01 5.17 13.39
C ASN A 136 -17.25 4.19 12.22
N ALA A 137 -16.18 3.71 11.60
CA ALA A 137 -16.29 2.69 10.55
C ALA A 137 -16.51 1.27 11.12
N GLU A 138 -16.59 1.14 12.45
CA GLU A 138 -16.94 -0.11 13.14
C GLU A 138 -18.45 -0.20 13.46
N GLU A 139 -19.25 0.82 13.14
CA GLU A 139 -20.68 0.88 13.54
C GLU A 139 -21.53 -0.27 12.97
N ASP A 140 -21.22 -0.73 11.77
CA ASP A 140 -21.91 -1.82 11.09
C ASP A 140 -21.24 -3.19 11.33
N LEU A 141 -20.19 -3.28 12.17
CA LEU A 141 -19.46 -4.53 12.39
C LEU A 141 -20.11 -5.40 13.47
N HIS A 142 -20.07 -6.71 13.25
CA HIS A 142 -20.40 -7.71 14.25
C HIS A 142 -19.21 -7.90 15.21
N ALA A 143 -19.13 -7.06 16.25
CA ALA A 143 -18.00 -7.00 17.16
C ALA A 143 -18.20 -7.78 18.48
N ASP A 144 -19.45 -8.18 18.83
CA ASP A 144 -19.74 -8.86 20.08
C ASP A 144 -19.40 -10.37 20.00
N PRO A 145 -18.30 -10.82 20.64
CA PRO A 145 -17.85 -12.21 20.56
C PRO A 145 -18.75 -13.18 21.34
N LEU A 146 -19.65 -12.68 22.20
CA LEU A 146 -20.54 -13.52 23.01
C LEU A 146 -21.83 -13.84 22.28
N ARG A 147 -22.13 -13.21 21.15
CA ARG A 147 -23.32 -13.54 20.35
C ARG A 147 -23.12 -14.86 19.62
N PRO A 148 -24.05 -15.83 19.75
CA PRO A 148 -23.96 -17.11 19.04
C PRO A 148 -23.85 -16.94 17.52
N SER A 149 -24.51 -15.95 16.93
CA SER A 149 -24.41 -15.62 15.50
C SER A 149 -23.00 -15.18 15.09
N THR A 150 -22.32 -14.36 15.91
CA THR A 150 -20.94 -13.95 15.67
C THR A 150 -19.99 -15.14 15.73
N LEU A 151 -20.13 -16.02 16.71
CA LEU A 151 -19.32 -17.24 16.82
C LEU A 151 -19.52 -18.17 15.60
N MET A 152 -20.76 -18.33 15.14
CA MET A 152 -21.05 -19.13 13.93
C MET A 152 -20.43 -18.51 12.67
N ARG A 153 -20.44 -17.18 12.54
CA ARG A 153 -19.81 -16.47 11.41
C ARG A 153 -18.28 -16.60 11.47
N VAL A 154 -17.67 -16.46 12.64
CA VAL A 154 -16.21 -16.70 12.82
C VAL A 154 -15.84 -18.12 12.42
N TYR A 155 -16.65 -19.12 12.82
CA TYR A 155 -16.44 -20.51 12.40
C TYR A 155 -16.61 -20.70 10.88
N ALA A 156 -17.48 -19.93 10.23
CA ALA A 156 -17.69 -19.94 8.79
C ALA A 156 -16.60 -19.15 7.99
N GLY A 157 -15.67 -18.44 8.68
CA GLY A 157 -14.56 -17.76 8.02
C GLY A 157 -14.25 -16.34 8.49
N GLY A 158 -15.18 -15.67 9.22
CA GLY A 158 -14.97 -14.34 9.76
C GLY A 158 -16.25 -13.73 10.34
N ALA A 159 -16.13 -12.87 11.34
CA ALA A 159 -17.30 -12.23 11.97
C ALA A 159 -18.06 -11.31 11.00
N ASN A 160 -17.35 -10.66 10.08
CA ASN A 160 -17.88 -9.69 9.13
C ASN A 160 -17.55 -10.11 7.69
N ASP A 161 -18.38 -9.67 6.75
CA ASP A 161 -18.23 -9.94 5.32
C ASP A 161 -18.32 -8.63 4.50
N ARG A 162 -18.42 -8.75 3.17
CA ARG A 162 -18.51 -7.60 2.27
C ARG A 162 -19.77 -6.75 2.46
N SER A 163 -20.74 -7.17 3.24
CA SER A 163 -21.94 -6.37 3.57
C SER A 163 -21.67 -5.24 4.58
N ASN A 164 -20.52 -5.23 5.23
CA ASN A 164 -20.17 -4.29 6.29
C ASN A 164 -19.20 -3.20 5.79
N LEU A 165 -17.89 -3.39 5.96
CA LEU A 165 -16.87 -2.38 5.69
C LEU A 165 -16.87 -1.85 4.25
N PRO A 166 -16.98 -2.67 3.17
CA PRO A 166 -17.01 -2.15 1.81
C PRO A 166 -18.16 -1.17 1.57
N ARG A 167 -19.37 -1.51 2.05
CA ARG A 167 -20.55 -0.64 1.92
C ARG A 167 -20.42 0.64 2.73
N TRP A 168 -19.83 0.55 3.93
CA TRP A 168 -19.56 1.73 4.75
C TRP A 168 -18.57 2.68 4.05
N LEU A 169 -17.47 2.16 3.53
CA LEU A 169 -16.47 2.92 2.78
C LEU A 169 -17.09 3.58 1.52
N ASP A 170 -17.93 2.85 0.82
CA ASP A 170 -18.58 3.38 -0.37
C ASP A 170 -19.51 4.55 -0.03
N ARG A 171 -20.38 4.38 0.96
CA ARG A 171 -21.32 5.43 1.38
C ARG A 171 -20.64 6.70 1.89
N ASN A 172 -19.52 6.57 2.62
CA ASN A 172 -18.89 7.69 3.31
C ASN A 172 -17.75 8.34 2.52
N LEU A 173 -17.05 7.58 1.64
CA LEU A 173 -15.84 8.04 0.97
C LEU A 173 -15.90 7.97 -0.55
N PHE A 174 -16.25 6.80 -1.11
CA PHE A 174 -15.99 6.54 -2.51
C PHE A 174 -17.19 6.80 -3.42
N GLY A 175 -18.44 6.71 -2.93
CA GLY A 175 -19.66 7.09 -3.64
C GLY A 175 -19.83 6.38 -4.99
N GLY A 176 -19.61 5.07 -5.04
CA GLY A 176 -19.70 4.26 -6.26
C GLY A 176 -18.48 4.37 -7.18
N ALA A 177 -17.39 5.04 -6.77
CA ALA A 177 -16.20 5.17 -7.60
C ALA A 177 -15.52 3.81 -7.82
N THR A 178 -15.16 3.52 -9.07
CA THR A 178 -14.41 2.34 -9.48
C THR A 178 -12.97 2.68 -9.84
N PHE A 179 -12.14 1.67 -10.06
CA PHE A 179 -10.75 1.85 -10.51
C PHE A 179 -10.65 2.62 -11.83
N ALA A 180 -11.68 2.64 -12.68
CA ALA A 180 -11.69 3.48 -13.88
C ALA A 180 -11.32 4.92 -13.55
N ARG A 181 -11.85 5.48 -12.44
CA ARG A 181 -11.55 6.86 -12.00
C ARG A 181 -10.11 7.07 -11.58
N LEU A 182 -9.44 6.05 -11.06
CA LEU A 182 -8.01 6.10 -10.72
C LEU A 182 -7.14 5.94 -11.97
N LEU A 183 -7.53 5.05 -12.89
CA LEU A 183 -6.80 4.77 -14.13
C LEU A 183 -6.88 5.92 -15.16
N GLU A 184 -7.95 6.71 -15.14
CA GLU A 184 -8.11 7.93 -15.98
C GLU A 184 -7.14 9.04 -15.56
N LYS A 185 -6.68 9.03 -14.30
CA LYS A 185 -5.79 10.07 -13.77
C LYS A 185 -4.35 9.80 -14.14
N LYS A 186 -3.65 10.88 -14.49
CA LYS A 186 -2.22 10.80 -14.75
C LYS A 186 -1.40 10.65 -13.48
N ARG A 187 -1.83 11.25 -12.36
CA ARG A 187 -1.15 11.27 -11.04
C ARG A 187 -2.12 11.24 -9.87
N PRO A 188 -1.71 10.58 -8.79
CA PRO A 188 -0.68 9.54 -8.73
C PRO A 188 -1.17 8.22 -9.32
N THR A 189 -0.27 7.33 -9.73
CA THR A 189 -0.59 5.90 -9.85
C THR A 189 -0.87 5.35 -8.47
N VAL A 190 -1.98 4.62 -8.32
CA VAL A 190 -2.44 4.10 -7.02
C VAL A 190 -2.40 2.59 -7.00
N TRP A 191 -1.71 2.02 -6.02
CA TRP A 191 -1.77 0.60 -5.70
C TRP A 191 -2.43 0.37 -4.35
N ILE A 192 -3.34 -0.59 -4.32
CA ILE A 192 -3.93 -1.14 -3.11
C ILE A 192 -3.40 -2.56 -2.97
N ASN A 193 -2.95 -2.93 -1.78
CA ASN A 193 -2.30 -4.22 -1.55
C ASN A 193 -3.11 -5.07 -0.59
N ALA A 194 -3.31 -6.33 -0.94
CA ALA A 194 -3.91 -7.36 -0.11
C ALA A 194 -2.99 -8.60 -0.06
N SER A 195 -3.38 -9.60 0.71
CA SER A 195 -2.67 -10.89 0.79
C SER A 195 -3.50 -12.01 0.16
N ASP A 196 -2.97 -12.67 -0.86
CA ASP A 196 -3.50 -13.93 -1.38
C ASP A 196 -3.09 -15.06 -0.44
N ILE A 197 -4.04 -15.52 0.36
CA ILE A 197 -3.78 -16.52 1.41
C ILE A 197 -3.58 -17.94 0.86
N ALA A 198 -4.04 -18.22 -0.36
CA ALA A 198 -3.86 -19.54 -0.97
C ALA A 198 -2.47 -19.69 -1.61
N ASN A 199 -1.91 -18.62 -2.15
CA ASN A 199 -0.57 -18.61 -2.73
C ASN A 199 0.50 -18.06 -1.77
N HIS A 200 0.13 -17.60 -0.58
CA HIS A 200 1.02 -16.98 0.40
C HIS A 200 1.86 -15.84 -0.20
N SER A 201 1.21 -14.97 -0.98
CA SER A 201 1.87 -13.90 -1.71
C SER A 201 1.12 -12.57 -1.59
N ALA A 202 1.85 -11.48 -1.75
CA ALA A 202 1.23 -10.18 -1.90
C ALA A 202 0.36 -10.16 -3.17
N PHE A 203 -0.80 -9.50 -3.08
CA PHE A 203 -1.72 -9.25 -4.17
C PHE A 203 -1.86 -7.75 -4.38
N VAL A 204 -1.53 -7.28 -5.58
CA VAL A 204 -1.62 -5.86 -5.93
C VAL A 204 -2.80 -5.65 -6.86
N PHE A 205 -3.70 -4.73 -6.50
CA PHE A 205 -4.78 -4.30 -7.38
C PHE A 205 -4.21 -3.37 -8.47
N GLU A 206 -3.75 -3.98 -9.54
CA GLU A 206 -3.14 -3.29 -10.68
C GLU A 206 -3.46 -4.03 -12.00
N PRO A 207 -3.38 -3.33 -13.18
CA PRO A 207 -3.88 -3.87 -14.44
C PRO A 207 -3.24 -5.18 -14.88
N SER A 208 -1.93 -5.39 -14.64
CA SER A 208 -1.25 -6.62 -15.12
C SER A 208 -1.67 -7.84 -14.33
N THR A 209 -1.89 -7.70 -13.02
CA THR A 209 -2.43 -8.76 -12.15
C THR A 209 -3.83 -9.18 -12.61
N PHE A 210 -4.72 -8.20 -12.86
CA PHE A 210 -6.11 -8.50 -13.27
C PHE A 210 -6.20 -9.12 -14.65
N ARG A 211 -5.34 -8.73 -15.59
CA ARG A 211 -5.25 -9.38 -16.90
C ARG A 211 -4.87 -10.86 -16.81
N ALA A 212 -4.03 -11.24 -15.84
CA ALA A 212 -3.61 -12.62 -15.68
C ALA A 212 -4.77 -13.58 -15.41
N PHE A 213 -5.85 -13.13 -14.78
CA PHE A 213 -7.06 -13.93 -14.56
C PHE A 213 -8.30 -13.43 -15.28
N CYS A 214 -8.12 -12.67 -16.37
CA CYS A 214 -9.17 -12.20 -17.27
C CYS A 214 -10.27 -11.40 -16.59
N SER A 215 -9.91 -10.57 -15.62
CA SER A 215 -10.83 -9.73 -14.87
C SER A 215 -10.68 -8.27 -15.23
N ASP A 216 -11.79 -7.52 -15.15
CA ASP A 216 -11.83 -6.08 -15.39
C ASP A 216 -11.55 -5.31 -14.09
N LEU A 217 -10.33 -4.79 -13.96
CA LEU A 217 -9.99 -3.91 -12.84
C LEU A 217 -10.75 -2.58 -12.90
N ALA A 218 -11.00 -2.03 -14.10
CA ALA A 218 -11.63 -0.72 -14.22
C ALA A 218 -13.06 -0.71 -13.65
N ALA A 219 -13.77 -1.82 -13.78
CA ALA A 219 -15.12 -1.98 -13.25
C ALA A 219 -15.16 -2.22 -11.73
N LEU A 220 -14.02 -2.59 -11.10
CA LEU A 220 -13.98 -2.93 -9.68
C LEU A 220 -14.20 -1.71 -8.79
N PRO A 221 -15.15 -1.73 -7.81
CA PRO A 221 -15.31 -0.66 -6.83
C PRO A 221 -14.05 -0.49 -5.97
N ILE A 222 -13.62 0.76 -5.78
CA ILE A 222 -12.46 1.07 -4.92
C ILE A 222 -12.70 0.61 -3.49
N SER A 223 -13.93 0.76 -2.99
CA SER A 223 -14.32 0.35 -1.65
C SER A 223 -14.10 -1.13 -1.36
N GLU A 224 -14.35 -2.00 -2.35
CA GLU A 224 -14.14 -3.45 -2.23
C GLU A 224 -12.63 -3.80 -2.14
N ALA A 225 -11.79 -3.17 -2.96
CA ALA A 225 -10.35 -3.39 -2.92
C ALA A 225 -9.73 -2.88 -1.60
N VAL A 226 -10.17 -1.71 -1.12
CA VAL A 226 -9.73 -1.14 0.15
C VAL A 226 -10.16 -2.04 1.32
N ALA A 227 -11.39 -2.55 1.28
CA ALA A 227 -11.86 -3.49 2.30
C ALA A 227 -11.11 -4.83 2.26
N ALA A 228 -10.78 -5.35 1.08
CA ALA A 228 -9.93 -6.55 0.94
C ALA A 228 -8.54 -6.32 1.55
N SER A 229 -7.97 -5.13 1.30
CA SER A 229 -6.69 -4.70 1.90
C SER A 229 -6.74 -4.60 3.42
N ALA A 230 -7.92 -4.37 4.00
CA ALA A 230 -8.15 -4.16 5.43
C ALA A 230 -8.87 -5.35 6.11
N ALA A 231 -9.01 -6.48 5.41
CA ALA A 231 -9.70 -7.66 5.91
C ALA A 231 -8.83 -8.46 6.90
N VAL A 232 -8.74 -7.98 8.15
CA VAL A 232 -7.99 -8.65 9.22
C VAL A 232 -8.61 -10.03 9.49
N PRO A 233 -7.80 -11.11 9.55
CA PRO A 233 -8.30 -12.46 9.83
C PRO A 233 -9.16 -12.54 11.09
N VAL A 234 -10.15 -13.43 11.10
CA VAL A 234 -11.12 -13.65 12.18
C VAL A 234 -12.15 -12.52 12.29
N ILE A 235 -11.74 -11.25 12.21
CA ILE A 235 -12.66 -10.11 12.21
C ILE A 235 -13.42 -10.06 10.89
N PHE A 236 -12.74 -10.30 9.77
CA PHE A 236 -13.35 -10.31 8.45
C PHE A 236 -13.18 -11.67 7.76
N ALA A 237 -14.21 -12.07 7.03
CA ALA A 237 -14.11 -13.16 6.07
C ALA A 237 -13.24 -12.72 4.87
N PRO A 238 -12.50 -13.66 4.23
CA PRO A 238 -11.73 -13.34 3.04
C PRO A 238 -12.60 -12.79 1.92
N ILE A 239 -12.15 -11.71 1.29
CA ILE A 239 -12.78 -11.16 0.09
C ILE A 239 -12.39 -12.03 -1.11
N SER A 240 -13.36 -12.35 -1.96
CA SER A 240 -13.21 -13.29 -3.07
C SER A 240 -13.13 -12.60 -4.41
N LEU A 241 -12.19 -13.05 -5.25
CA LEU A 241 -12.17 -12.77 -6.68
C LEU A 241 -12.33 -14.10 -7.44
N GLU A 242 -13.12 -14.12 -8.52
CA GLU A 242 -13.22 -15.28 -9.40
C GLU A 242 -12.14 -15.19 -10.48
N THR A 243 -11.48 -16.31 -10.76
CA THR A 243 -10.57 -16.42 -11.90
C THR A 243 -11.36 -16.80 -13.15
N TYR A 244 -11.25 -15.99 -14.19
CA TYR A 244 -11.89 -16.24 -15.48
C TYR A 244 -10.87 -16.73 -16.51
N ALA A 245 -9.96 -17.61 -16.09
CA ALA A 245 -8.75 -18.00 -16.81
C ALA A 245 -8.94 -18.40 -18.28
N GLU A 246 -10.10 -18.99 -18.63
CA GLU A 246 -10.42 -19.44 -19.98
C GLU A 246 -11.11 -18.36 -20.85
N ARG A 247 -11.40 -17.19 -20.28
CA ARG A 247 -12.23 -16.15 -20.93
C ARG A 247 -11.41 -15.16 -21.76
N CYS A 248 -10.10 -15.13 -21.64
CA CYS A 248 -9.22 -14.26 -22.42
C CYS A 248 -7.92 -14.97 -22.80
N ALA A 249 -7.31 -14.50 -23.90
CA ALA A 249 -5.94 -14.87 -24.24
C ALA A 249 -4.96 -14.09 -23.33
N TRP A 250 -4.03 -14.79 -22.71
CA TRP A 250 -2.96 -14.21 -21.91
C TRP A 250 -1.66 -15.00 -22.11
N GLU A 251 -0.60 -14.29 -22.40
CA GLU A 251 0.73 -14.88 -22.53
C GLU A 251 1.50 -14.69 -21.21
N THR A 252 2.07 -15.79 -20.72
CA THR A 252 2.95 -15.72 -19.55
C THR A 252 4.13 -14.79 -19.84
N PRO A 253 4.33 -13.71 -19.06
CA PRO A 253 5.45 -12.81 -19.26
C PRO A 253 6.80 -13.53 -19.19
N ARG A 254 7.79 -13.04 -19.94
CA ARG A 254 9.14 -13.64 -19.96
C ARG A 254 9.74 -13.80 -18.58
N TRP A 255 9.63 -12.76 -17.76
CA TRP A 255 10.12 -12.77 -16.39
C TRP A 255 9.45 -13.86 -15.53
N ALA A 256 8.15 -14.14 -15.74
CA ALA A 256 7.43 -15.16 -14.98
C ALA A 256 7.87 -16.58 -15.39
N ARG A 257 8.10 -16.81 -16.70
CA ARG A 257 8.72 -18.05 -17.19
C ARG A 257 10.12 -18.23 -16.61
N TYR A 258 10.97 -17.20 -16.71
CA TYR A 258 12.30 -17.20 -16.11
C TYR A 258 12.26 -17.55 -14.62
N ALA A 259 11.38 -16.91 -13.86
CA ALA A 259 11.24 -17.15 -12.42
C ALA A 259 10.80 -18.59 -12.09
N GLY A 260 9.98 -19.21 -12.96
CA GLY A 260 9.55 -20.60 -12.81
C GLY A 260 10.64 -21.62 -13.13
N GLU A 261 11.51 -21.33 -14.09
CA GLU A 261 12.50 -22.25 -14.63
C GLU A 261 13.88 -22.16 -13.93
N HIS A 262 14.24 -21.00 -13.37
CA HIS A 262 15.58 -20.73 -12.84
C HIS A 262 15.64 -20.76 -11.32
N ALA A 263 16.46 -21.66 -10.78
CA ALA A 263 16.68 -21.77 -9.34
C ALA A 263 17.22 -20.49 -8.70
N SER A 264 18.03 -19.71 -9.43
CA SER A 264 18.65 -18.45 -9.00
C SER A 264 17.72 -17.23 -9.01
N ALA A 265 16.50 -17.36 -9.56
CA ALA A 265 15.56 -16.23 -9.55
C ALA A 265 15.17 -15.83 -8.12
N PRO A 266 14.95 -14.51 -7.84
CA PRO A 266 14.57 -14.03 -6.51
C PRO A 266 13.33 -14.75 -5.96
N ALA A 267 13.33 -15.06 -4.66
CA ALA A 267 12.23 -15.80 -4.02
C ALA A 267 10.88 -15.08 -4.15
N LEU A 268 10.87 -13.76 -3.99
CA LEU A 268 9.67 -12.94 -4.15
C LEU A 268 9.12 -13.02 -5.59
N LEU A 269 10.00 -12.93 -6.59
CA LEU A 269 9.62 -13.05 -8.01
C LEU A 269 9.04 -14.43 -8.32
N LYS A 270 9.64 -15.50 -7.75
CA LYS A 270 9.12 -16.89 -7.89
C LYS A 270 7.75 -17.04 -7.24
N ALA A 271 7.53 -16.44 -6.07
CA ALA A 271 6.24 -16.52 -5.39
C ALA A 271 5.15 -15.85 -6.24
N TYR A 272 5.45 -14.66 -6.77
CA TYR A 272 4.53 -13.93 -7.63
C TYR A 272 4.24 -14.65 -8.96
N ALA A 273 5.27 -15.22 -9.61
CA ALA A 273 5.11 -16.02 -10.82
C ALA A 273 4.24 -17.25 -10.57
N ARG A 274 4.41 -17.95 -9.43
CA ARG A 274 3.57 -19.08 -9.05
C ARG A 274 2.12 -18.69 -8.80
N ALA A 275 1.87 -17.53 -8.19
CA ALA A 275 0.52 -17.00 -8.01
C ALA A 275 -0.15 -16.74 -9.37
N LEU A 276 0.53 -16.04 -10.29
CA LEU A 276 0.01 -15.79 -11.63
C LEU A 276 -0.29 -17.11 -12.40
N ALA A 277 0.59 -18.12 -12.28
CA ALA A 277 0.35 -19.43 -12.88
C ALA A 277 -0.87 -20.14 -12.26
N ALA A 278 -1.06 -20.00 -10.94
CA ALA A 278 -2.23 -20.57 -10.25
C ALA A 278 -3.54 -19.90 -10.71
N TYR A 279 -3.54 -18.59 -10.95
CA TYR A 279 -4.72 -17.86 -11.46
C TYR A 279 -5.14 -18.31 -12.87
N ARG A 280 -4.21 -18.90 -13.63
CA ARG A 280 -4.45 -19.46 -14.99
C ARG A 280 -4.86 -20.91 -15.02
N ASP A 281 -4.82 -21.59 -13.89
CA ASP A 281 -5.16 -23.02 -13.79
C ASP A 281 -6.51 -23.19 -13.07
N PRO A 282 -7.63 -23.38 -13.83
CA PRO A 282 -8.96 -23.53 -13.23
C PRO A 282 -9.14 -24.82 -12.42
N GLN A 283 -8.25 -25.81 -12.62
CA GLN A 283 -8.24 -27.03 -11.81
C GLN A 283 -7.60 -26.80 -10.43
N ARG A 284 -6.70 -25.81 -10.36
CA ARG A 284 -5.99 -25.47 -9.14
C ARG A 284 -6.71 -24.35 -8.37
N MET A 285 -7.20 -23.33 -9.07
CA MET A 285 -7.76 -22.14 -8.42
C MET A 285 -8.90 -21.51 -9.22
N LYS A 286 -10.11 -21.59 -8.67
CA LYS A 286 -11.28 -20.91 -9.21
C LYS A 286 -11.52 -19.55 -8.51
N TYR A 287 -11.14 -19.44 -7.25
CA TYR A 287 -11.31 -18.23 -6.46
C TYR A 287 -10.02 -17.83 -5.76
N ILE A 288 -9.63 -16.56 -5.90
CA ILE A 288 -8.57 -15.93 -5.11
C ILE A 288 -9.21 -15.45 -3.81
N ARG A 289 -8.61 -15.76 -2.67
CA ARG A 289 -9.11 -15.36 -1.34
C ARG A 289 -8.14 -14.36 -0.73
N LEU A 290 -8.62 -13.13 -0.55
CA LEU A 290 -7.83 -12.00 -0.09
C LEU A 290 -8.12 -11.67 1.38
N LEU A 291 -7.07 -11.44 2.13
CA LEU A 291 -7.08 -10.89 3.48
C LEU A 291 -6.19 -9.65 3.55
N ASP A 292 -6.08 -9.05 4.76
CA ASP A 292 -5.31 -7.85 5.03
C ASP A 292 -3.90 -7.93 4.42
N GLY A 293 -3.52 -6.88 3.71
CA GLY A 293 -2.25 -6.80 3.01
C GLY A 293 -1.04 -6.87 3.95
N GLY A 294 -1.21 -6.47 5.20
CA GLY A 294 -0.16 -6.52 6.22
C GLY A 294 0.38 -7.91 6.50
N LEU A 295 -0.37 -8.99 6.20
CA LEU A 295 0.09 -10.36 6.38
C LEU A 295 1.31 -10.70 5.51
N THR A 296 1.40 -10.13 4.32
CA THR A 296 2.50 -10.42 3.36
C THR A 296 3.39 -9.22 3.08
N ASP A 297 2.84 -7.99 3.15
CA ASP A 297 3.57 -6.75 2.83
C ASP A 297 2.90 -5.54 3.49
N ASN A 298 3.18 -5.29 4.75
CA ASN A 298 2.54 -4.20 5.49
C ASN A 298 2.97 -2.78 5.04
N PHE A 299 3.99 -2.67 4.21
CA PHE A 299 4.46 -1.39 3.67
C PHE A 299 4.01 -1.13 2.23
N GLY A 300 3.43 -2.11 1.54
CA GLY A 300 3.02 -1.99 0.16
C GLY A 300 4.20 -1.84 -0.82
N LEU A 301 5.34 -2.48 -0.52
CA LEU A 301 6.59 -2.39 -1.29
C LEU A 301 6.79 -3.54 -2.27
N ALA A 302 6.10 -4.68 -2.04
CA ALA A 302 6.30 -5.90 -2.80
C ALA A 302 6.06 -5.68 -4.30
N GLY A 303 5.02 -4.94 -4.66
CA GLY A 303 4.71 -4.63 -6.06
C GLY A 303 5.85 -3.93 -6.79
N LEU A 304 6.45 -2.87 -6.21
CA LEU A 304 7.57 -2.16 -6.80
C LEU A 304 8.84 -3.02 -6.84
N THR A 305 9.08 -3.80 -5.80
CA THR A 305 10.21 -4.75 -5.74
C THR A 305 10.08 -5.81 -6.83
N VAL A 306 8.88 -6.36 -7.05
CA VAL A 306 8.58 -7.32 -8.13
C VAL A 306 8.74 -6.64 -9.49
N ALA A 307 8.16 -5.44 -9.70
CA ALA A 307 8.28 -4.71 -10.95
C ALA A 307 9.75 -4.47 -11.33
N ARG A 308 10.60 -4.20 -10.33
CA ARG A 308 12.03 -4.02 -10.55
C ARG A 308 12.76 -5.35 -10.79
N ALA A 309 12.43 -6.41 -10.06
CA ALA A 309 12.99 -7.76 -10.24
C ALA A 309 12.57 -8.40 -11.59
N ALA A 310 11.37 -8.06 -12.06
CA ALA A 310 10.82 -8.49 -13.34
C ALA A 310 11.37 -7.67 -14.54
N ALA A 311 12.13 -6.61 -14.28
CA ALA A 311 12.58 -5.68 -15.30
C ALA A 311 13.53 -6.36 -16.30
N GLU A 312 13.18 -6.31 -17.59
CA GLU A 312 14.01 -6.79 -18.70
C GLU A 312 15.06 -5.76 -19.14
N THR A 313 14.94 -4.52 -18.69
CA THR A 313 15.88 -3.43 -19.02
C THR A 313 16.40 -2.75 -17.75
N PRO A 314 17.61 -2.16 -17.80
CA PRO A 314 18.19 -1.49 -16.63
C PRO A 314 17.37 -0.32 -16.10
N HIS A 315 16.56 0.30 -16.95
CA HIS A 315 15.76 1.47 -16.59
C HIS A 315 14.32 1.14 -16.16
N ALA A 316 13.77 -0.02 -16.49
CA ALA A 316 12.40 -0.35 -16.13
C ALA A 316 12.20 -0.37 -14.59
N PRO A 317 11.03 0.02 -14.09
CA PRO A 317 9.77 0.31 -14.80
C PRO A 317 9.66 1.73 -15.40
N LEU A 318 10.74 2.50 -15.48
CA LEU A 318 10.75 3.77 -16.20
C LEU A 318 10.83 3.53 -17.71
N THR A 319 10.19 4.42 -18.49
CA THR A 319 10.45 4.50 -19.92
C THR A 319 11.87 5.00 -20.20
N PRO A 320 12.47 4.74 -21.38
CA PRO A 320 13.79 5.28 -21.72
C PRO A 320 13.87 6.81 -21.58
N ARG A 321 12.77 7.51 -21.94
CA ARG A 321 12.68 8.96 -21.83
C ARG A 321 12.69 9.43 -20.38
N GLN A 322 11.89 8.84 -19.52
CA GLN A 322 11.89 9.13 -18.09
C GLN A 322 13.26 8.86 -17.46
N ALA A 323 13.83 7.70 -17.75
CA ALA A 323 15.13 7.28 -17.23
C ALA A 323 16.29 8.22 -17.65
N ALA A 324 16.28 8.71 -18.90
CA ALA A 324 17.30 9.64 -19.37
C ALA A 324 17.16 11.03 -18.72
N ARG A 325 15.94 11.46 -18.42
CA ARG A 325 15.63 12.79 -17.84
C ARG A 325 15.70 12.83 -16.33
N LEU A 326 15.48 11.71 -15.65
CA LEU A 326 15.43 11.63 -14.19
C LEU A 326 16.73 12.13 -13.55
N LYS A 327 16.62 13.06 -12.64
CA LYS A 327 17.72 13.56 -11.81
C LYS A 327 17.56 13.14 -10.35
N ARG A 328 16.31 13.03 -9.87
CA ARG A 328 16.03 12.73 -8.46
C ARG A 328 14.79 11.88 -8.31
N ALA A 329 14.91 10.84 -7.48
CA ALA A 329 13.74 10.09 -7.00
C ALA A 329 13.73 10.06 -5.48
N MET A 330 12.55 10.09 -4.88
CA MET A 330 12.34 9.89 -3.46
C MET A 330 11.21 8.90 -3.25
N PHE A 331 11.50 7.87 -2.47
CA PHE A 331 10.51 6.91 -2.00
C PHE A 331 10.44 6.97 -0.48
N LEU A 332 9.27 7.34 0.06
CA LEU A 332 9.04 7.38 1.50
C LEU A 332 8.01 6.35 1.90
N VAL A 333 8.40 5.52 2.85
CA VAL A 333 7.53 4.59 3.55
C VAL A 333 6.98 5.30 4.79
N VAL A 334 5.67 5.43 4.87
CA VAL A 334 4.97 6.04 6.01
C VAL A 334 4.55 4.92 6.95
N ASN A 335 5.28 4.78 8.05
CA ASN A 335 5.10 3.71 9.02
C ASN A 335 4.43 4.23 10.31
N ALA A 336 3.19 3.82 10.52
CA ALA A 336 2.48 4.05 11.77
C ALA A 336 2.54 2.82 12.69
N GLY A 337 3.68 2.13 12.75
CA GLY A 337 3.87 0.92 13.54
C GLY A 337 3.58 1.12 15.04
N ARG A 338 3.05 0.07 15.68
CA ARG A 338 2.72 0.01 17.11
C ARG A 338 3.81 -0.76 17.85
N ALA A 339 4.05 -0.41 19.12
CA ALA A 339 4.83 -1.27 20.00
C ALA A 339 4.04 -2.57 20.29
N SER A 340 4.75 -3.69 20.32
CA SER A 340 4.13 -4.97 20.70
C SER A 340 3.60 -4.91 22.14
N GLU A 341 2.40 -5.44 22.36
CA GLU A 341 1.86 -5.64 23.71
C GLU A 341 2.63 -6.77 24.38
N THR A 342 3.34 -6.47 25.44
CA THR A 342 4.20 -7.43 26.14
C THR A 342 3.79 -7.65 27.60
N GLU A 343 2.59 -7.22 28.03
CA GLU A 343 2.15 -7.38 29.42
C GLU A 343 2.16 -8.85 29.86
N TRP A 344 1.68 -9.74 28.99
CA TRP A 344 1.70 -11.19 29.23
C TRP A 344 3.11 -11.78 29.31
N ALA A 345 4.14 -11.08 28.78
CA ALA A 345 5.53 -11.50 28.93
C ALA A 345 6.10 -11.23 30.33
N ARG A 346 5.38 -10.48 31.17
CA ARG A 346 5.77 -10.17 32.55
C ARG A 346 5.13 -11.12 33.55
N THR A 347 4.21 -11.97 33.12
CA THR A 347 3.50 -12.92 33.96
C THR A 347 3.84 -14.36 33.55
N ARG A 348 3.62 -15.31 34.46
CA ARG A 348 3.81 -16.72 34.17
C ARG A 348 2.69 -17.27 33.27
N GLU A 349 1.51 -16.69 33.41
CA GLU A 349 0.34 -17.01 32.60
C GLU A 349 0.52 -16.40 31.20
N GLY A 350 0.48 -17.26 30.15
CA GLY A 350 0.55 -16.82 28.78
C GLY A 350 -0.74 -16.14 28.30
N PRO A 351 -0.75 -15.58 27.09
CA PRO A 351 -1.96 -14.97 26.51
C PRO A 351 -3.05 -16.01 26.27
N THR A 352 -4.32 -15.60 26.39
CA THR A 352 -5.46 -16.41 25.97
C THR A 352 -5.50 -16.52 24.43
N VAL A 353 -6.39 -17.38 23.89
CA VAL A 353 -6.41 -17.74 22.45
C VAL A 353 -6.47 -16.51 21.53
N ALA A 354 -7.35 -15.55 21.80
CA ALA A 354 -7.51 -14.39 20.93
C ALA A 354 -6.28 -13.46 20.94
N PRO A 355 -5.72 -13.01 22.09
CA PRO A 355 -4.46 -12.29 22.14
C PRO A 355 -3.27 -13.07 21.55
N LEU A 356 -3.22 -14.40 21.74
CA LEU A 356 -2.18 -15.24 21.15
C LEU A 356 -2.23 -15.19 19.62
N LEU A 357 -3.41 -15.34 19.02
CA LEU A 357 -3.59 -15.28 17.57
C LEU A 357 -3.18 -13.92 17.02
N MET A 358 -3.58 -12.84 17.68
CA MET A 358 -3.19 -11.48 17.28
C MET A 358 -1.67 -11.30 17.40
N ALA A 359 -1.03 -11.80 18.46
CA ALA A 359 0.41 -11.73 18.62
C ALA A 359 1.18 -12.50 17.52
N VAL A 360 0.64 -13.63 17.07
CA VAL A 360 1.22 -14.39 15.93
C VAL A 360 1.10 -13.58 14.63
N ILE A 361 -0.06 -12.97 14.37
CA ILE A 361 -0.27 -12.10 13.21
C ILE A 361 0.69 -10.91 13.25
N ASP A 362 0.74 -10.18 14.37
CA ASP A 362 1.62 -9.02 14.55
C ASP A 362 3.11 -9.40 14.39
N THR A 363 3.53 -10.56 14.92
CA THR A 363 4.90 -11.07 14.75
C THR A 363 5.24 -11.32 13.29
N GLY A 364 4.30 -11.89 12.53
CA GLY A 364 4.45 -12.11 11.09
C GLY A 364 4.57 -10.80 10.33
N ILE A 365 3.71 -9.84 10.62
CA ILE A 365 3.71 -8.49 10.03
C ILE A 365 5.04 -7.78 10.32
N ASP A 366 5.47 -7.73 11.57
CA ASP A 366 6.71 -7.06 11.97
C ASP A 366 7.95 -7.70 11.34
N SER A 367 7.96 -9.02 11.17
CA SER A 367 9.04 -9.73 10.49
C SER A 367 9.08 -9.38 9.00
N SER A 368 7.92 -9.36 8.33
CA SER A 368 7.82 -9.02 6.91
C SER A 368 8.21 -7.56 6.64
N VAL A 369 7.84 -6.65 7.54
CA VAL A 369 8.18 -5.23 7.49
C VAL A 369 9.70 -5.00 7.47
N ARG A 370 10.42 -5.57 8.45
CA ARG A 370 11.88 -5.39 8.53
C ARG A 370 12.59 -5.93 7.30
N GLN A 371 12.27 -7.16 6.90
CA GLN A 371 12.88 -7.79 5.73
C GLN A 371 12.51 -7.08 4.42
N GLY A 372 11.26 -6.67 4.29
CA GLY A 372 10.75 -5.97 3.10
C GLY A 372 11.38 -4.61 2.91
N PHE A 373 11.56 -3.84 3.98
CA PHE A 373 12.17 -2.51 3.90
C PHE A 373 13.66 -2.57 3.54
N ASP A 374 14.43 -3.46 4.17
CA ASP A 374 15.85 -3.64 3.85
C ASP A 374 16.05 -4.09 2.38
N ALA A 375 15.25 -5.06 1.93
CA ALA A 375 15.26 -5.52 0.54
C ALA A 375 14.89 -4.39 -0.43
N PHE A 376 13.94 -3.54 -0.08
CA PHE A 376 13.54 -2.40 -0.87
C PHE A 376 14.66 -1.36 -0.99
N GLN A 377 15.32 -1.00 0.11
CA GLN A 377 16.45 -0.07 0.09
C GLN A 377 17.59 -0.56 -0.81
N LEU A 378 17.93 -1.84 -0.72
CA LEU A 378 18.91 -2.47 -1.61
C LEU A 378 18.47 -2.43 -3.09
N THR A 379 17.19 -2.66 -3.33
CA THR A 379 16.60 -2.61 -4.68
C THR A 379 16.74 -1.20 -5.28
N ILE A 380 16.41 -0.15 -4.52
CA ILE A 380 16.53 1.24 -4.96
C ILE A 380 18.00 1.63 -5.22
N ALA A 381 18.91 1.24 -4.32
CA ALA A 381 20.33 1.51 -4.48
C ALA A 381 20.90 0.84 -5.77
N ARG A 382 20.54 -0.43 -6.00
CA ARG A 382 20.94 -1.15 -7.21
C ARG A 382 20.32 -0.54 -8.48
N TRP A 383 19.03 -0.19 -8.43
CA TRP A 383 18.37 0.46 -9.55
C TRP A 383 19.05 1.77 -9.96
N GLN A 384 19.48 2.58 -8.98
CA GLN A 384 20.25 3.79 -9.27
C GLN A 384 21.56 3.47 -10.02
N GLN A 385 22.29 2.42 -9.62
CA GLN A 385 23.53 2.01 -10.30
C GLN A 385 23.25 1.52 -11.73
N ASP A 386 22.29 0.62 -11.91
CA ASP A 386 21.88 0.11 -13.22
C ASP A 386 21.47 1.26 -14.16
N LEU A 387 20.76 2.26 -13.62
CA LEU A 387 20.31 3.43 -14.35
C LEU A 387 21.48 4.32 -14.77
N ILE A 388 22.46 4.58 -13.89
CA ILE A 388 23.67 5.33 -14.21
C ILE A 388 24.46 4.63 -15.31
N GLU A 389 24.66 3.32 -15.19
CA GLU A 389 25.39 2.54 -16.20
C GLU A 389 24.69 2.58 -17.56
N TRP A 390 23.37 2.44 -17.60
CA TRP A 390 22.59 2.54 -18.83
C TRP A 390 22.70 3.94 -19.45
N ARG A 391 22.51 4.99 -18.65
CA ARG A 391 22.61 6.38 -19.11
C ARG A 391 24.00 6.69 -19.70
N CYS A 392 25.07 6.21 -19.06
CA CYS A 392 26.43 6.46 -19.53
C CYS A 392 26.81 5.69 -20.81
N ARG A 393 25.95 4.76 -21.26
CA ARG A 393 26.12 4.09 -22.58
C ARG A 393 25.33 4.76 -23.70
N LEU A 394 24.44 5.73 -23.37
CA LEU A 394 23.66 6.44 -24.39
C LEU A 394 24.54 7.24 -25.32
N THR A 395 24.29 7.12 -26.62
CA THR A 395 24.92 7.94 -27.66
C THR A 395 24.38 9.38 -27.61
N PRO A 396 25.14 10.38 -28.14
CA PRO A 396 24.63 11.75 -28.22
C PRO A 396 23.30 11.89 -28.96
N ALA A 397 23.05 11.04 -29.97
CA ALA A 397 21.80 11.02 -30.72
C ALA A 397 20.61 10.52 -29.82
N GLU A 398 20.84 9.48 -29.02
CA GLU A 398 19.83 8.97 -28.06
C GLU A 398 19.56 9.98 -26.95
N VAL A 399 20.58 10.63 -26.40
CA VAL A 399 20.42 11.71 -25.43
C VAL A 399 19.58 12.84 -26.02
N THR A 400 19.85 13.27 -27.23
CA THR A 400 19.05 14.29 -27.92
C THR A 400 17.62 13.83 -28.12
N ARG A 401 17.40 12.57 -28.48
CA ARG A 401 16.08 11.99 -28.67
C ARG A 401 15.25 11.97 -27.37
N TYR A 402 15.87 11.61 -26.24
CA TYR A 402 15.16 11.43 -24.97
C TYR A 402 15.06 12.71 -24.14
N VAL A 403 16.09 13.54 -24.16
CA VAL A 403 16.23 14.74 -23.31
C VAL A 403 15.99 16.03 -24.08
N GLY A 404 16.22 16.04 -25.40
CA GLY A 404 16.11 17.21 -26.28
C GLY A 404 17.43 17.93 -26.51
N THR A 405 18.45 17.75 -25.66
CA THR A 405 19.77 18.39 -25.78
C THR A 405 20.82 17.56 -25.05
N THR A 406 22.07 17.63 -25.57
CA THR A 406 23.23 17.07 -24.89
C THR A 406 23.93 18.12 -24.00
N LYS A 407 23.64 19.41 -24.19
CA LYS A 407 24.28 20.49 -23.43
C LYS A 407 23.89 20.40 -21.93
N GLY A 408 24.93 20.26 -21.09
CA GLY A 408 24.75 20.19 -19.66
C GLY A 408 24.15 18.85 -19.13
N TRP A 409 23.90 17.88 -20.03
CA TRP A 409 23.44 16.56 -19.59
C TRP A 409 24.60 15.74 -19.03
N ASN A 410 24.36 15.11 -17.87
CA ASN A 410 25.35 14.26 -17.21
C ASN A 410 24.72 12.89 -16.90
N CYS A 411 25.33 11.83 -17.39
CA CYS A 411 24.85 10.48 -17.22
C CYS A 411 24.81 10.04 -15.73
N ARG A 412 25.65 10.64 -14.89
CA ARG A 412 25.75 10.33 -13.45
C ARG A 412 24.87 11.22 -12.56
N ASP A 413 24.20 12.23 -13.16
CA ASP A 413 23.33 13.16 -12.44
C ASP A 413 21.95 12.53 -12.17
N VAL A 414 21.94 11.47 -11.37
CA VAL A 414 20.72 10.83 -10.87
C VAL A 414 20.95 10.39 -9.44
N LYS A 415 20.01 10.73 -8.57
CA LYS A 415 20.02 10.35 -7.16
C LYS A 415 18.66 9.80 -6.75
N MET A 416 18.66 8.58 -6.24
CA MET A 416 17.48 7.95 -5.68
C MET A 416 17.62 7.86 -4.16
N LEU A 417 16.60 8.31 -3.45
CA LEU A 417 16.54 8.33 -2.01
C LEU A 417 15.39 7.44 -1.55
N SER A 418 15.62 6.61 -0.55
CA SER A 418 14.57 5.87 0.15
C SER A 418 14.68 6.12 1.65
N GLY A 419 13.53 6.21 2.31
CA GLY A 419 13.50 6.44 3.75
C GLY A 419 12.14 6.11 4.34
N GLU A 420 12.08 6.19 5.66
CA GLU A 420 10.90 5.90 6.45
C GLU A 420 10.50 7.13 7.25
N VAL A 421 9.23 7.49 7.20
CA VAL A 421 8.58 8.46 8.09
C VAL A 421 7.84 7.67 9.15
N ALA A 422 8.30 7.74 10.40
CA ALA A 422 7.79 6.93 11.50
C ALA A 422 7.74 7.74 12.81
N PHE A 423 7.21 7.16 13.87
CA PHE A 423 7.17 7.78 15.19
C PHE A 423 8.57 8.00 15.80
N ASP A 424 9.59 7.33 15.27
CA ASP A 424 10.98 7.46 15.70
C ASP A 424 11.59 8.86 15.45
N GLN A 425 11.05 9.62 14.50
CA GLN A 425 11.40 11.03 14.32
C GLN A 425 10.89 11.95 15.43
N LEU A 426 10.02 11.44 16.33
CA LEU A 426 9.35 12.19 17.39
C LEU A 426 9.58 11.57 18.75
N PRO A 427 10.82 11.57 19.28
CA PRO A 427 11.17 10.86 20.51
C PRO A 427 10.29 11.23 21.70
N ASP A 428 9.93 12.50 21.83
CA ASP A 428 9.10 13.03 22.96
C ASP A 428 7.66 12.51 22.94
N ARG A 429 7.14 12.10 21.77
CA ARG A 429 5.76 11.62 21.59
C ARG A 429 5.67 10.13 21.22
N ARG A 430 6.80 9.48 20.94
CA ARG A 430 6.89 8.12 20.43
C ARG A 430 6.09 7.12 21.25
N GLU A 431 6.31 7.09 22.58
CA GLU A 431 5.63 6.15 23.46
C GLU A 431 4.11 6.31 23.45
N LYS A 432 3.62 7.55 23.48
CA LYS A 432 2.18 7.84 23.39
C LYS A 432 1.59 7.40 22.06
N LEU A 433 2.26 7.69 20.95
CA LEU A 433 1.82 7.33 19.61
C LEU A 433 1.78 5.82 19.39
N GLN A 434 2.77 5.09 19.91
CA GLN A 434 2.86 3.63 19.80
C GLN A 434 1.80 2.88 20.62
N LYS A 435 1.19 3.53 21.62
CA LYS A 435 0.10 2.95 22.43
C LYS A 435 -1.28 3.09 21.79
N ILE A 436 -1.43 3.93 20.76
CA ILE A 436 -2.72 4.10 20.08
C ILE A 436 -3.11 2.80 19.37
N ALA A 437 -4.34 2.35 19.62
CA ALA A 437 -4.83 1.07 19.12
C ALA A 437 -4.96 1.03 17.58
N THR A 438 -4.86 -0.17 17.00
CA THR A 438 -5.22 -0.44 15.61
C THR A 438 -6.72 -0.71 15.53
N ARG A 439 -7.51 0.30 15.17
CA ARG A 439 -8.97 0.24 15.06
C ARG A 439 -9.46 1.11 13.90
N PHE A 440 -10.73 0.95 13.50
CA PHE A 440 -11.41 1.82 12.54
C PHE A 440 -12.22 2.95 13.20
N VAL A 441 -12.06 3.12 14.51
CA VAL A 441 -12.58 4.27 15.27
C VAL A 441 -11.57 4.64 16.34
N LEU A 442 -11.24 5.92 16.42
CA LEU A 442 -10.36 6.49 17.44
C LEU A 442 -11.00 7.76 18.02
N PRO A 443 -10.68 8.11 19.28
CA PRO A 443 -11.02 9.42 19.85
C PRO A 443 -10.43 10.55 19.01
N GLN A 444 -11.15 11.66 18.90
CA GLN A 444 -10.72 12.82 18.12
C GLN A 444 -9.31 13.31 18.51
N GLU A 445 -9.02 13.33 19.81
CA GLU A 445 -7.70 13.77 20.32
C GLU A 445 -6.55 12.88 19.80
N GLU A 446 -6.77 11.58 19.67
CA GLU A 446 -5.79 10.65 19.12
C GLU A 446 -5.62 10.86 17.61
N VAL A 447 -6.74 11.08 16.90
CA VAL A 447 -6.70 11.41 15.46
C VAL A 447 -5.90 12.68 15.21
N ASP A 448 -6.18 13.76 15.94
CA ASP A 448 -5.49 15.04 15.79
C ASP A 448 -4.00 14.94 16.17
N LEU A 449 -3.69 14.17 17.21
CA LEU A 449 -2.31 13.88 17.59
C LEU A 449 -1.55 13.12 16.47
N LEU A 450 -2.19 12.15 15.81
CA LEU A 450 -1.59 11.36 14.73
C LEU A 450 -1.38 12.22 13.47
N ILE A 451 -2.34 13.08 13.13
CA ILE A 451 -2.21 14.02 12.00
C ILE A 451 -1.01 14.94 12.24
N ALA A 452 -0.95 15.58 13.42
CA ALA A 452 0.18 16.43 13.79
C ALA A 452 1.51 15.66 13.78
N ALA A 453 1.50 14.42 14.27
CA ALA A 453 2.69 13.59 14.28
C ALA A 453 3.18 13.24 12.86
N GLY A 454 2.29 12.89 11.93
CA GLY A 454 2.64 12.62 10.54
C GLY A 454 3.26 13.84 9.85
N HIS A 455 2.68 15.01 10.07
CA HIS A 455 3.21 16.27 9.58
C HIS A 455 4.62 16.55 10.12
N ASP A 456 4.78 16.55 11.44
CA ASP A 456 6.04 16.90 12.11
C ASP A 456 7.14 15.89 11.80
N ALA A 457 6.82 14.57 11.80
CA ALA A 457 7.77 13.53 11.44
C ALA A 457 8.28 13.69 10.00
N THR A 458 7.42 14.11 9.07
CA THR A 458 7.82 14.40 7.68
C THR A 458 8.81 15.54 7.63
N LEU A 459 8.52 16.66 8.31
CA LEU A 459 9.42 17.82 8.35
C LEU A 459 10.74 17.54 9.08
N ALA A 460 10.74 16.63 10.05
CA ALA A 460 11.96 16.17 10.74
C ALA A 460 12.76 15.13 9.93
N ASN A 461 12.16 14.50 8.91
CA ASN A 461 12.76 13.40 8.19
C ASN A 461 14.01 13.80 7.37
N PRO A 462 15.17 13.12 7.55
CA PRO A 462 16.40 13.50 6.87
C PRO A 462 16.35 13.26 5.35
N VAL A 463 15.63 12.23 4.89
CA VAL A 463 15.49 11.91 3.45
C VAL A 463 14.63 12.96 2.77
N PHE A 464 13.49 13.33 3.36
CA PHE A 464 12.63 14.42 2.88
C PHE A 464 13.39 15.74 2.80
N ASN A 465 14.12 16.11 3.86
CA ASN A 465 14.93 17.32 3.89
C ASN A 465 16.11 17.28 2.92
N GLY A 466 16.73 16.10 2.73
CA GLY A 466 17.76 15.88 1.72
C GLY A 466 17.24 16.10 0.30
N PHE A 467 16.05 15.55 0.00
CA PHE A 467 15.40 15.74 -1.30
C PHE A 467 15.06 17.21 -1.58
N ARG A 468 14.49 17.92 -0.59
CA ARG A 468 14.18 19.36 -0.69
C ARG A 468 15.41 20.21 -0.99
N ARG A 469 16.53 19.96 -0.31
CA ARG A 469 17.78 20.71 -0.54
C ARG A 469 18.35 20.52 -1.93
N THR A 470 18.23 19.34 -2.49
CA THR A 470 18.68 19.07 -3.86
C THR A 470 17.79 19.69 -4.93
N THR A 471 16.56 20.12 -4.56
CA THR A 471 15.64 20.83 -5.46
C THR A 471 15.82 22.35 -5.42
N ALA A 472 16.50 22.90 -4.40
CA ALA A 472 16.75 24.34 -4.32
C ALA A 472 17.71 24.79 -5.43
N PRO A 473 17.41 25.91 -6.15
CA PRO A 473 18.34 26.45 -7.14
C PRO A 473 19.68 26.80 -6.47
N THR A 474 20.78 26.41 -7.09
CA THR A 474 22.17 26.62 -6.60
C THR A 474 22.51 28.10 -6.34
N SER A 475 21.67 29.03 -6.80
CA SER A 475 21.88 30.48 -6.65
C SER A 475 21.60 31.04 -5.23
N VAL A 476 21.01 30.27 -4.33
CA VAL A 476 20.71 30.77 -2.96
C VAL A 476 21.85 30.49 -1.98
N VAL A 477 22.76 29.56 -2.26
CA VAL A 477 23.89 29.20 -1.39
C VAL A 477 25.09 30.16 -1.55
N ALA A 478 25.20 30.87 -2.66
CA ALA A 478 26.36 31.75 -2.96
C ALA A 478 26.25 33.17 -2.36
N ARG A 479 25.14 33.55 -1.70
CA ARG A 479 24.94 34.92 -1.19
C ARG A 479 25.12 35.11 0.33
N ARG A 480 25.64 34.12 1.05
CA ARG A 480 25.81 34.25 2.51
C ARG A 480 27.24 34.17 3.05
N VAL A 481 28.23 34.29 2.14
CA VAL A 481 29.67 34.28 2.50
C VAL A 481 30.43 35.43 1.86
N LEU A 482 29.88 36.63 1.83
CA LEU A 482 30.67 37.84 1.60
C LEU A 482 30.03 39.01 2.32
N GLY A 483 30.27 39.11 3.61
CA GLY A 483 30.17 40.35 4.37
C GLY A 483 31.58 40.82 4.66
N PRO A 484 31.84 42.14 4.67
CA PRO A 484 33.21 42.69 4.56
C PRO A 484 33.99 42.58 5.86
N ASP A 485 35.25 42.19 5.66
CA ASP A 485 36.44 42.41 6.44
C ASP A 485 36.34 43.17 7.79
N ARG A 486 36.79 42.52 8.86
CA ARG A 486 37.70 43.10 9.83
C ARG A 486 38.64 42.03 10.39
N GLY A 487 39.94 42.31 10.28
CA GLY A 487 41.03 41.43 10.56
C GLY A 487 41.05 40.88 12.01
N GLY A 488 41.54 39.68 12.11
CA GLY A 488 41.85 38.99 13.37
C GLY A 488 42.54 37.70 13.06
N THR A 489 43.85 37.71 13.15
CA THR A 489 44.75 36.56 13.04
C THR A 489 44.42 35.57 14.14
N VAL A 490 44.05 34.32 13.79
CA VAL A 490 43.96 33.20 14.74
C VAL A 490 44.94 32.12 14.30
N THR A 491 45.97 31.97 15.07
CA THR A 491 46.97 30.90 15.03
C THR A 491 46.34 29.59 15.48
N LEU A 492 46.37 28.58 14.59
CA LEU A 492 46.04 27.21 14.94
C LEU A 492 47.27 26.47 15.44
N THR A 493 47.28 26.03 16.67
CA THR A 493 48.20 25.03 17.20
C THR A 493 47.58 23.62 17.09
N PRO A 494 48.34 22.61 16.68
CA PRO A 494 47.82 21.23 16.65
C PRO A 494 48.03 20.61 18.04
N SER A 495 47.04 19.91 18.56
CA SER A 495 47.19 18.99 19.72
C SER A 495 47.01 17.55 19.24
N HIS A 496 47.89 16.72 19.77
CA HIS A 496 48.13 15.28 19.61
C HIS A 496 46.90 14.38 19.73
#